data_680c87d5afb52d22feabd00fa8096218
#
_entry.id   680c87d5afb52d22feabd00fa8096218
#
_cell.length_a   1.000
_cell.length_b   1.000
_cell.length_c   1.000
_cell.angle_alpha   90.00
_cell.angle_beta   90.00
_cell.angle_gamma   90.00
#
_symmetry.space_group_name_H-M   'P 1'
#
loop_
_entity.id
_entity.type
_entity.pdbx_description
1 polymer ?
#
loop_
_entity_poly.entity_id
_entity_poly.type
_entity_poly.pdbx_seq_one_letter_code
_entity_poly.pdbx_strand_id
1 'polypeptide(L)'
;MKKSMLLVGAFLAVAAMAQAKEVVPAPVVEEEAPVQIVEKEVIVYRDKEEGFRPNGYVDLQYRYYGDTEGNGTNYSSKPADNRADGWNTNNNYSRIQFQGNINMTEKQNLEWRIRGYNSLDENDKSNPTAKDNGTETRLRYFYDHGYLGDSKVDLTSRVHYQNNADDAYQNVEYQARFDFADYMFNNDMFKTDYFVVAPKVGYTWSDDNSSDYSNQVGFDVYTWHTLPWGFSTEFNLYFTQNFYGQDQAFNNGNDMEDKNFTIDMEFYIYNTTNLYTNGNFSLDFGFEGGYDPYTWSQEKKFGSADGDNLGTDDSKYSLYALPYLQANYAVTENMTVYAAAGAEYRDWTVDNGHSASNWRWQPTAWAGFKTTF
;
A
#
# COMPACT_ATOMS: atom_id res chain seq x y z
N MET A 1 19.50 -24.34 1.43
CA MET A 1 20.77 -23.78 0.94
C MET A 1 20.70 -23.25 -0.51
N LYS A 2 20.00 -23.86 -1.47
CA LYS A 2 19.92 -23.35 -2.86
C LYS A 2 19.09 -22.05 -3.02
N LYS A 3 18.09 -21.84 -2.17
CA LYS A 3 17.22 -20.63 -2.23
C LYS A 3 17.89 -19.37 -1.65
N SER A 4 18.78 -19.52 -0.67
CA SER A 4 19.54 -18.39 -0.10
C SER A 4 20.59 -17.80 -1.05
N MET A 5 21.08 -18.61 -2.00
CA MET A 5 22.05 -18.14 -3.01
C MET A 5 21.44 -17.21 -4.06
N LEU A 6 20.12 -17.34 -4.32
CA LEU A 6 19.45 -16.46 -5.31
C LEU A 6 19.31 -15.02 -4.80
N LEU A 7 19.05 -14.87 -3.49
CA LEU A 7 18.94 -13.55 -2.85
C LEU A 7 20.28 -12.80 -2.86
N VAL A 8 21.36 -13.52 -2.53
CA VAL A 8 22.73 -12.97 -2.57
C VAL A 8 23.16 -12.63 -4.00
N GLY A 9 22.72 -13.43 -4.98
CA GLY A 9 23.00 -13.18 -6.38
C GLY A 9 22.31 -11.90 -6.91
N ALA A 10 21.09 -11.60 -6.49
CA ALA A 10 20.40 -10.38 -6.88
C ALA A 10 21.08 -9.13 -6.30
N PHE A 11 21.55 -9.18 -5.06
CA PHE A 11 22.30 -8.09 -4.43
C PHE A 11 23.66 -7.85 -5.08
N LEU A 12 24.35 -8.92 -5.43
CA LEU A 12 25.65 -8.82 -6.13
C LEU A 12 25.50 -8.30 -7.56
N ALA A 13 24.43 -8.64 -8.26
CA ALA A 13 24.17 -8.12 -9.60
C ALA A 13 23.90 -6.60 -9.60
N VAL A 14 23.17 -6.09 -8.62
CA VAL A 14 22.94 -4.63 -8.46
C VAL A 14 24.23 -3.91 -8.08
N ALA A 15 25.06 -4.50 -7.19
CA ALA A 15 26.33 -3.94 -6.79
C ALA A 15 27.38 -3.96 -7.95
N ALA A 16 27.33 -4.97 -8.82
CA ALA A 16 28.24 -5.06 -9.97
C ALA A 16 27.90 -4.01 -11.07
N MET A 17 26.64 -3.65 -11.23
CA MET A 17 26.22 -2.58 -12.16
C MET A 17 26.65 -1.20 -11.66
N ALA A 18 26.80 -0.98 -10.35
CA ALA A 18 27.25 0.29 -9.78
C ALA A 18 28.75 0.61 -10.06
N GLN A 19 29.53 -0.34 -10.57
CA GLN A 19 30.97 -0.16 -10.83
C GLN A 19 31.31 0.23 -12.29
N ALA A 20 30.34 0.30 -13.18
CA ALA A 20 30.56 0.77 -14.54
C ALA A 20 30.75 2.30 -14.55
N LYS A 21 31.98 2.75 -14.29
CA LYS A 21 32.36 4.17 -14.30
C LYS A 21 32.54 4.64 -15.72
N GLU A 22 31.60 5.40 -16.24
CA GLU A 22 31.78 6.15 -17.49
C GLU A 22 32.70 7.34 -17.22
N VAL A 23 33.85 7.38 -17.91
CA VAL A 23 34.82 8.47 -17.82
C VAL A 23 34.31 9.60 -18.70
N VAL A 24 33.77 10.64 -18.12
CA VAL A 24 33.39 11.87 -18.81
C VAL A 24 34.69 12.67 -19.08
N PRO A 25 35.03 13.05 -20.36
CA PRO A 25 36.17 13.89 -20.66
C PRO A 25 35.98 15.31 -20.08
N ALA A 26 37.05 15.88 -19.54
CA ALA A 26 37.07 17.23 -19.03
C ALA A 26 36.73 18.27 -20.12
N PRO A 27 35.98 19.33 -19.78
CA PRO A 27 35.62 20.37 -20.72
C PRO A 27 36.85 21.14 -21.19
N VAL A 28 36.98 21.27 -22.51
CA VAL A 28 37.98 22.12 -23.14
C VAL A 28 37.53 23.57 -23.01
N VAL A 29 38.35 24.40 -22.38
CA VAL A 29 38.12 25.85 -22.30
C VAL A 29 38.58 26.45 -23.62
N GLU A 30 37.67 26.94 -24.46
CA GLU A 30 37.98 27.75 -25.62
C GLU A 30 38.15 29.22 -25.22
N GLU A 31 39.22 29.82 -25.68
CA GLU A 31 39.57 31.22 -25.51
C GLU A 31 38.61 32.11 -26.33
N GLU A 32 37.96 33.07 -25.70
CA GLU A 32 37.01 33.97 -26.34
C GLU A 32 37.68 34.95 -27.32
N ALA A 33 37.23 34.97 -28.57
CA ALA A 33 37.58 35.96 -29.54
C ALA A 33 36.80 37.29 -29.32
N PRO A 34 37.33 38.46 -29.70
CA PRO A 34 36.72 39.77 -29.39
C PRO A 34 35.37 39.96 -30.08
N VAL A 35 34.41 40.38 -29.29
CA VAL A 35 33.01 40.57 -29.68
C VAL A 35 32.84 41.79 -30.58
N GLN A 36 32.42 41.58 -31.83
CA GLN A 36 31.83 42.62 -32.66
C GLN A 36 30.35 42.78 -32.30
N ILE A 37 29.97 43.96 -31.81
CA ILE A 37 28.56 44.29 -31.53
C ILE A 37 27.87 44.53 -32.89
N VAL A 38 27.09 43.56 -33.34
CA VAL A 38 26.12 43.70 -34.41
C VAL A 38 24.77 43.86 -33.77
N GLU A 39 24.12 45.01 -33.91
CA GLU A 39 22.72 45.15 -33.54
C GLU A 39 21.88 44.19 -34.38
N LYS A 40 21.54 43.05 -33.78
CA LYS A 40 20.51 42.15 -34.29
C LYS A 40 19.20 42.51 -33.60
N GLU A 41 18.16 42.77 -34.39
CA GLU A 41 16.81 42.73 -33.87
C GLU A 41 16.61 41.44 -33.10
N VAL A 42 16.50 41.55 -31.79
CA VAL A 42 16.13 40.43 -30.90
C VAL A 42 14.63 40.21 -31.12
N ILE A 43 14.28 39.28 -32.00
CA ILE A 43 12.94 38.71 -32.02
C ILE A 43 12.81 37.93 -30.70
N VAL A 44 12.23 38.56 -29.71
CA VAL A 44 11.82 37.88 -28.47
C VAL A 44 10.69 36.93 -28.86
N TYR A 45 11.04 35.71 -29.16
CA TYR A 45 10.05 34.63 -29.09
C TYR A 45 9.59 34.59 -27.63
N ARG A 46 8.40 35.10 -27.34
CA ARG A 46 7.74 34.73 -26.11
C ARG A 46 7.58 33.21 -26.14
N ASP A 47 8.32 32.54 -25.28
CA ASP A 47 8.09 31.13 -25.05
C ASP A 47 6.61 30.96 -24.84
N LYS A 48 5.97 30.20 -25.72
CA LYS A 48 4.58 29.85 -25.56
C LYS A 48 4.53 29.11 -24.23
N GLU A 49 3.77 29.62 -23.24
CA GLU A 49 3.58 28.91 -21.98
C GLU A 49 3.29 27.46 -22.35
N GLU A 50 4.20 26.58 -21.99
CA GLU A 50 4.00 25.16 -22.25
C GLU A 50 2.78 24.74 -21.43
N GLY A 51 1.66 24.45 -22.11
CA GLY A 51 0.46 23.98 -21.45
C GLY A 51 0.75 22.71 -20.67
N PHE A 52 -0.14 22.36 -19.74
CA PHE A 52 -0.03 21.15 -18.94
C PHE A 52 0.32 19.94 -19.83
N ARG A 53 1.32 19.15 -19.38
CA ARG A 53 1.67 17.87 -19.97
C ARG A 53 1.30 16.76 -18.99
N PRO A 54 0.60 15.72 -19.44
CA PRO A 54 0.38 14.55 -18.59
C PRO A 54 1.70 14.02 -18.03
N ASN A 55 1.71 13.72 -16.75
CA ASN A 55 2.87 13.20 -16.03
C ASN A 55 2.45 12.16 -15.00
N GLY A 56 3.40 11.39 -14.55
CA GLY A 56 3.08 10.33 -13.59
C GLY A 56 4.21 9.33 -13.43
N TYR A 57 3.86 8.16 -12.96
CA TYR A 57 4.79 7.06 -12.86
C TYR A 57 4.12 5.71 -13.08
N VAL A 58 4.94 4.74 -13.44
CA VAL A 58 4.62 3.31 -13.48
C VAL A 58 5.67 2.58 -12.66
N ASP A 59 5.23 1.64 -11.84
CA ASP A 59 6.08 0.78 -11.01
C ASP A 59 5.65 -0.68 -11.18
N LEU A 60 6.60 -1.52 -11.57
CA LEU A 60 6.43 -2.97 -11.63
C LEU A 60 7.33 -3.61 -10.59
N GLN A 61 6.73 -4.38 -9.68
CA GLN A 61 7.42 -5.04 -8.58
C GLN A 61 7.07 -6.52 -8.53
N TYR A 62 8.08 -7.36 -8.33
CA TYR A 62 7.90 -8.73 -7.87
C TYR A 62 8.35 -8.82 -6.42
N ARG A 63 7.51 -9.38 -5.54
CA ARG A 63 7.80 -9.58 -4.13
C ARG A 63 7.62 -11.06 -3.77
N TYR A 64 8.60 -11.56 -3.05
CA TYR A 64 8.63 -12.89 -2.48
C TYR A 64 8.45 -12.81 -0.97
N TYR A 65 7.59 -13.66 -0.43
CA TYR A 65 7.42 -13.88 0.99
C TYR A 65 7.84 -15.32 1.29
N GLY A 66 8.83 -15.48 2.16
CA GLY A 66 9.32 -16.79 2.58
C GLY A 66 8.44 -17.41 3.65
N ASP A 67 8.84 -18.59 4.08
CA ASP A 67 8.16 -19.29 5.17
C ASP A 67 8.29 -18.49 6.47
N THR A 68 7.25 -18.51 7.30
CA THR A 68 7.32 -17.95 8.65
C THR A 68 8.26 -18.74 9.54
N GLU A 69 8.80 -18.09 10.55
CA GLU A 69 9.60 -18.70 11.59
C GLU A 69 8.87 -19.87 12.23
N GLY A 70 9.55 -21.02 12.37
CA GLY A 70 8.96 -22.24 12.92
C GLY A 70 8.19 -23.10 11.93
N ASN A 71 8.20 -22.76 10.64
CA ASN A 71 7.70 -23.64 9.59
C ASN A 71 8.35 -25.02 9.69
N GLY A 72 7.54 -26.07 9.61
CA GLY A 72 7.98 -27.47 9.72
C GLY A 72 8.15 -27.96 11.17
N THR A 73 7.94 -27.16 12.19
CA THR A 73 7.83 -27.66 13.55
C THR A 73 6.49 -28.38 13.73
N ASN A 74 6.58 -29.59 14.26
CA ASN A 74 5.43 -30.51 14.39
C ASN A 74 4.29 -29.86 15.20
N TYR A 75 3.27 -29.45 14.53
CA TYR A 75 2.09 -28.76 15.08
C TYR A 75 1.36 -29.58 16.13
N SER A 76 1.42 -30.91 16.04
CA SER A 76 0.75 -31.84 16.95
C SER A 76 1.26 -31.80 18.38
N SER A 77 2.41 -31.17 18.64
CA SER A 77 3.01 -31.10 19.98
C SER A 77 2.68 -29.81 20.74
N LYS A 78 1.97 -28.87 20.12
CA LYS A 78 1.57 -27.63 20.78
C LYS A 78 0.19 -27.75 21.43
N PRO A 79 -0.06 -27.08 22.57
CA PRO A 79 -1.37 -27.04 23.18
C PRO A 79 -2.45 -26.59 22.18
N ALA A 80 -3.67 -27.09 22.34
CA ALA A 80 -4.77 -26.82 21.43
C ALA A 80 -5.11 -25.32 21.32
N ASP A 81 -4.89 -24.58 22.39
CA ASP A 81 -5.02 -23.13 22.53
C ASP A 81 -3.94 -22.34 21.76
N ASN A 82 -2.86 -22.95 21.37
CA ASN A 82 -1.82 -22.38 20.51
C ASN A 82 -1.89 -22.90 19.07
N ARG A 83 -2.94 -23.58 18.71
CA ARG A 83 -3.26 -23.99 17.33
C ARG A 83 -4.24 -23.02 16.73
N ALA A 84 -4.02 -21.79 16.98
CA ALA A 84 -4.88 -20.83 16.35
C ALA A 84 -4.81 -21.02 14.82
N ASP A 85 -5.98 -21.07 14.23
CA ASP A 85 -6.27 -21.35 12.84
C ASP A 85 -5.59 -20.32 11.98
N GLY A 86 -4.75 -19.76 11.84
CA GLY A 86 -3.98 -18.86 11.02
C GLY A 86 -2.50 -19.18 11.06
N TRP A 87 -2.12 -20.20 11.83
CA TRP A 87 -0.73 -20.60 11.92
C TRP A 87 -0.39 -21.57 10.84
N ASN A 88 -0.07 -21.05 9.74
CA ASN A 88 0.26 -21.81 8.60
C ASN A 88 1.76 -22.04 8.50
N THR A 89 2.09 -23.30 8.41
CA THR A 89 3.46 -23.75 8.22
C THR A 89 3.96 -23.47 6.82
N ASN A 90 3.07 -23.26 5.85
CA ASN A 90 3.39 -23.13 4.43
C ASN A 90 2.74 -21.86 3.86
N ASN A 91 3.08 -20.73 4.43
CA ASN A 91 2.55 -19.44 4.01
C ASN A 91 3.48 -18.66 3.08
N ASN A 92 4.36 -19.36 2.39
CA ASN A 92 5.21 -18.74 1.39
C ASN A 92 4.42 -18.47 0.11
N TYR A 93 4.55 -17.26 -0.38
CA TYR A 93 3.89 -16.84 -1.62
C TYR A 93 4.70 -15.77 -2.33
N SER A 94 4.32 -15.48 -3.54
CA SER A 94 4.84 -14.36 -4.29
C SER A 94 3.72 -13.45 -4.78
N ARG A 95 4.09 -12.21 -5.05
CA ARG A 95 3.19 -11.21 -5.57
C ARG A 95 3.87 -10.43 -6.68
N ILE A 96 3.23 -10.36 -7.84
CA ILE A 96 3.56 -9.36 -8.84
C ILE A 96 2.63 -8.16 -8.65
N GLN A 97 3.16 -6.95 -8.67
CA GLN A 97 2.39 -5.72 -8.52
C GLN A 97 2.73 -4.77 -9.64
N PHE A 98 1.70 -4.33 -10.32
CA PHE A 98 1.75 -3.26 -11.30
C PHE A 98 0.94 -2.08 -10.79
N GLN A 99 1.60 -0.97 -10.51
CA GLN A 99 0.95 0.21 -9.98
C GLN A 99 1.47 1.48 -10.63
N GLY A 100 0.70 2.54 -10.50
CA GLY A 100 1.12 3.84 -10.96
C GLY A 100 0.04 4.88 -10.77
N ASN A 101 0.37 6.07 -11.22
CA ASN A 101 -0.59 7.15 -11.38
C ASN A 101 -0.29 7.95 -12.64
N ILE A 102 -1.29 8.66 -13.11
CA ILE A 102 -1.18 9.66 -14.17
C ILE A 102 -2.01 10.89 -13.81
N ASN A 103 -1.36 12.05 -13.76
CA ASN A 103 -2.01 13.34 -13.81
C ASN A 103 -2.38 13.60 -15.28
N MET A 104 -3.65 13.42 -15.63
CA MET A 104 -4.15 13.60 -17.00
C MET A 104 -4.31 15.08 -17.34
N THR A 105 -4.65 15.86 -16.34
CA THR A 105 -4.75 17.33 -16.38
C THR A 105 -4.27 17.87 -15.02
N GLU A 106 -4.25 19.20 -14.85
CA GLU A 106 -4.00 19.85 -13.55
C GLU A 106 -4.98 19.44 -12.45
N LYS A 107 -6.15 18.93 -12.84
CA LYS A 107 -7.28 18.62 -11.94
C LYS A 107 -7.64 17.14 -11.90
N GLN A 108 -7.08 16.33 -12.79
CA GLN A 108 -7.50 14.95 -12.97
C GLN A 108 -6.33 14.00 -12.75
N ASN A 109 -6.50 13.07 -11.83
CA ASN A 109 -5.53 12.03 -11.56
C ASN A 109 -6.22 10.66 -11.62
N LEU A 110 -5.53 9.68 -12.19
CA LEU A 110 -5.93 8.28 -12.17
C LEU A 110 -4.81 7.48 -11.52
N GLU A 111 -5.15 6.73 -10.48
CA GLU A 111 -4.28 5.75 -9.82
C GLU A 111 -4.75 4.34 -10.12
N TRP A 112 -3.82 3.42 -10.29
CA TRP A 112 -4.10 2.00 -10.39
C TRP A 112 -3.13 1.17 -9.57
N ARG A 113 -3.61 0.02 -9.11
CA ARG A 113 -2.81 -1.03 -8.50
C ARG A 113 -3.41 -2.37 -8.86
N ILE A 114 -2.63 -3.21 -9.53
CA ILE A 114 -2.99 -4.58 -9.88
C ILE A 114 -1.98 -5.50 -9.20
N ARG A 115 -2.47 -6.47 -8.45
CA ARG A 115 -1.66 -7.45 -7.73
C ARG A 115 -2.08 -8.84 -8.13
N GLY A 116 -1.13 -9.64 -8.63
CA GLY A 116 -1.33 -11.06 -8.84
C GLY A 116 -0.61 -11.83 -7.73
N TYR A 117 -1.30 -12.70 -7.04
CA TYR A 117 -0.76 -13.54 -6.00
C TYR A 117 -0.56 -14.96 -6.52
N ASN A 118 0.49 -15.63 -6.04
CA ASN A 118 0.81 -16.99 -6.39
C ASN A 118 1.35 -17.72 -5.16
N SER A 119 0.63 -18.74 -4.69
CA SER A 119 1.12 -19.65 -3.67
C SER A 119 2.33 -20.41 -4.21
N LEU A 120 3.37 -20.54 -3.42
CA LEU A 120 4.61 -21.26 -3.77
C LEU A 120 4.63 -22.68 -3.22
N ASP A 121 3.64 -23.05 -2.41
CA ASP A 121 3.47 -24.38 -1.91
C ASP A 121 2.37 -25.11 -2.71
N GLU A 122 2.79 -26.03 -3.58
CA GLU A 122 1.87 -26.82 -4.39
C GLU A 122 1.12 -27.89 -3.57
N ASN A 123 1.59 -28.19 -2.37
CA ASN A 123 1.06 -29.31 -1.57
C ASN A 123 -0.03 -28.89 -0.61
N ASP A 124 -0.19 -27.62 -0.35
CA ASP A 124 -1.19 -27.11 0.60
C ASP A 124 -2.19 -26.15 -0.04
N LYS A 125 -3.02 -26.73 -0.92
CA LYS A 125 -4.16 -26.01 -1.51
C LYS A 125 -5.28 -25.72 -0.48
N SER A 126 -5.17 -26.25 0.71
CA SER A 126 -6.16 -26.10 1.78
C SER A 126 -5.79 -25.00 2.77
N ASN A 127 -4.74 -24.23 2.48
CA ASN A 127 -4.22 -23.26 3.39
C ASN A 127 -4.89 -21.87 3.21
N PRO A 128 -5.78 -21.45 4.12
CA PRO A 128 -6.53 -20.21 3.99
C PRO A 128 -5.71 -18.93 4.23
N THR A 129 -4.46 -19.03 4.66
CA THR A 129 -3.61 -17.83 4.87
C THR A 129 -2.61 -17.59 3.76
N ALA A 130 -2.33 -18.57 2.91
CA ALA A 130 -1.74 -18.28 1.63
C ALA A 130 -2.82 -17.57 0.82
N LYS A 131 -2.66 -16.29 0.56
CA LYS A 131 -3.56 -15.61 -0.38
C LYS A 131 -3.63 -16.46 -1.63
N ASP A 132 -4.81 -16.99 -1.91
CA ASP A 132 -5.03 -17.89 -3.03
C ASP A 132 -4.58 -17.24 -4.33
N ASN A 133 -4.31 -18.08 -5.32
CA ASN A 133 -3.98 -17.61 -6.67
C ASN A 133 -5.11 -16.71 -7.17
N GLY A 134 -4.88 -15.42 -7.22
CA GLY A 134 -5.91 -14.48 -7.63
C GLY A 134 -5.33 -13.14 -8.00
N THR A 135 -6.18 -12.27 -8.50
CA THR A 135 -5.80 -10.92 -8.92
C THR A 135 -6.65 -9.87 -8.20
N GLU A 136 -5.98 -9.02 -7.45
CA GLU A 136 -6.57 -7.83 -6.85
C GLU A 136 -6.39 -6.65 -7.80
N THR A 137 -7.45 -5.89 -8.06
CA THR A 137 -7.41 -4.67 -8.87
C THR A 137 -7.99 -3.51 -8.07
N ARG A 138 -7.30 -2.39 -8.09
CA ARG A 138 -7.76 -1.13 -7.52
C ARG A 138 -7.57 -0.01 -8.52
N LEU A 139 -8.66 0.72 -8.82
CA LEU A 139 -8.65 1.92 -9.65
C LEU A 139 -9.23 3.07 -8.85
N ARG A 140 -8.57 4.24 -8.87
CA ARG A 140 -9.02 5.46 -8.20
C ARG A 140 -8.89 6.63 -9.16
N TYR A 141 -10.01 7.25 -9.47
CA TYR A 141 -10.04 8.48 -10.23
C TYR A 141 -10.32 9.65 -9.29
N PHE A 142 -9.54 10.70 -9.40
CA PHE A 142 -9.67 11.92 -8.62
C PHE A 142 -9.94 13.11 -9.53
N TYR A 143 -10.82 14.00 -9.07
CA TYR A 143 -11.06 15.29 -9.67
C TYR A 143 -10.93 16.38 -8.60
N ASP A 144 -9.95 17.25 -8.78
CA ASP A 144 -9.69 18.40 -7.91
C ASP A 144 -10.61 19.56 -8.29
N HIS A 145 -11.43 20.00 -7.35
CA HIS A 145 -12.30 21.16 -7.48
C HIS A 145 -11.61 22.45 -7.01
N GLY A 146 -10.52 22.32 -6.25
CA GLY A 146 -9.82 23.41 -5.58
C GLY A 146 -10.48 23.83 -4.28
N TYR A 147 -10.07 24.96 -3.77
CA TYR A 147 -10.58 25.48 -2.50
C TYR A 147 -12.04 25.87 -2.55
N LEU A 148 -12.76 25.60 -1.46
CA LEU A 148 -14.16 25.97 -1.29
C LEU A 148 -14.30 27.47 -0.97
N GLY A 149 -14.64 28.27 -1.96
CA GLY A 149 -14.78 29.71 -1.82
C GLY A 149 -13.50 30.35 -1.26
N ASP A 150 -13.63 31.16 -0.21
CA ASP A 150 -12.51 31.83 0.44
C ASP A 150 -11.88 30.99 1.58
N SER A 151 -12.31 29.73 1.73
CA SER A 151 -11.77 28.84 2.76
C SER A 151 -10.44 28.22 2.30
N LYS A 152 -9.73 27.61 3.26
CA LYS A 152 -8.55 26.79 2.98
C LYS A 152 -8.91 25.28 2.97
N VAL A 153 -10.16 24.94 2.75
CA VAL A 153 -10.60 23.56 2.59
C VAL A 153 -10.52 23.20 1.13
N ASP A 154 -9.66 22.26 0.79
CA ASP A 154 -9.60 21.74 -0.57
C ASP A 154 -10.63 20.64 -0.78
N LEU A 155 -11.31 20.66 -1.91
CA LEU A 155 -12.33 19.67 -2.28
C LEU A 155 -11.87 18.83 -3.45
N THR A 156 -11.84 17.54 -3.24
CA THR A 156 -11.56 16.53 -4.28
C THR A 156 -12.67 15.49 -4.33
N SER A 157 -13.16 15.16 -5.51
CA SER A 157 -14.01 13.98 -5.73
C SER A 157 -13.17 12.76 -6.01
N ARG A 158 -13.52 11.58 -5.45
CA ARG A 158 -12.90 10.30 -5.76
C ARG A 158 -13.95 9.28 -6.19
N VAL A 159 -13.69 8.59 -7.31
CA VAL A 159 -14.36 7.34 -7.67
C VAL A 159 -13.35 6.22 -7.48
N HIS A 160 -13.73 5.20 -6.74
CA HIS A 160 -12.88 4.06 -6.42
C HIS A 160 -13.57 2.78 -6.86
N TYR A 161 -12.85 1.94 -7.58
CA TYR A 161 -13.21 0.56 -7.89
C TYR A 161 -12.16 -0.37 -7.31
N GLN A 162 -12.62 -1.46 -6.70
CA GLN A 162 -11.75 -2.52 -6.19
C GLN A 162 -12.42 -3.87 -6.36
N ASN A 163 -11.61 -4.89 -6.69
CA ASN A 163 -11.94 -6.29 -6.46
C ASN A 163 -10.86 -6.93 -5.58
N ASN A 164 -11.22 -7.95 -4.84
CA ASN A 164 -10.29 -8.73 -4.03
C ASN A 164 -9.87 -10.01 -4.77
N ALA A 165 -8.67 -10.48 -4.49
CA ALA A 165 -8.10 -11.67 -5.13
C ALA A 165 -8.80 -12.97 -4.68
N ASP A 166 -9.24 -13.00 -3.43
CA ASP A 166 -9.70 -14.21 -2.75
C ASP A 166 -11.22 -14.31 -2.68
N ASP A 167 -11.91 -13.19 -2.95
CA ASP A 167 -13.36 -13.07 -2.86
C ASP A 167 -13.93 -12.68 -4.21
N ALA A 168 -15.06 -13.27 -4.56
CA ALA A 168 -15.82 -12.88 -5.75
C ALA A 168 -16.44 -11.46 -5.64
N TYR A 169 -16.04 -10.69 -4.62
CA TYR A 169 -16.60 -9.38 -4.34
C TYR A 169 -15.91 -8.26 -5.10
N GLN A 170 -16.74 -7.38 -5.62
CA GLN A 170 -16.33 -6.13 -6.26
C GLN A 170 -16.99 -4.97 -5.52
N ASN A 171 -16.30 -3.84 -5.50
CA ASN A 171 -16.80 -2.62 -4.87
C ASN A 171 -16.59 -1.41 -5.78
N VAL A 172 -17.59 -0.54 -5.79
CA VAL A 172 -17.47 0.81 -6.32
C VAL A 172 -17.89 1.82 -5.25
N GLU A 173 -17.09 2.87 -5.08
CA GLU A 173 -17.32 3.89 -4.06
C GLU A 173 -17.10 5.28 -4.63
N TYR A 174 -17.94 6.23 -4.24
CA TYR A 174 -17.75 7.65 -4.45
C TYR A 174 -17.49 8.35 -3.12
N GLN A 175 -16.53 9.29 -3.11
CA GLN A 175 -16.23 10.16 -1.99
C GLN A 175 -16.20 11.62 -2.43
N ALA A 176 -16.76 12.51 -1.60
CA ALA A 176 -16.42 13.92 -1.59
C ALA A 176 -15.39 14.15 -0.46
N ARG A 177 -14.18 14.53 -0.80
CA ARG A 177 -13.02 14.59 0.10
C ARG A 177 -12.71 16.04 0.43
N PHE A 178 -12.89 16.43 1.69
CA PHE A 178 -12.62 17.76 2.20
C PHE A 178 -11.30 17.70 2.98
N ASP A 179 -10.27 18.33 2.45
CA ASP A 179 -8.95 18.39 3.10
C ASP A 179 -8.81 19.68 3.91
N PHE A 180 -8.51 19.51 5.19
CA PHE A 180 -8.33 20.56 6.17
C PHE A 180 -6.87 20.78 6.56
N ALA A 181 -5.90 20.21 5.84
CA ALA A 181 -4.48 20.27 6.20
C ALA A 181 -3.98 21.70 6.45
N ASP A 182 -4.43 22.67 5.67
CA ASP A 182 -4.03 24.09 5.81
C ASP A 182 -4.49 24.76 7.12
N TYR A 183 -5.38 24.12 7.88
CA TYR A 183 -5.78 24.53 9.23
C TYR A 183 -5.05 23.77 10.32
N MET A 184 -4.26 22.76 9.97
CA MET A 184 -3.61 21.86 10.90
C MET A 184 -2.18 22.31 11.21
N PHE A 185 -1.43 21.43 11.87
CA PHE A 185 -0.05 21.71 12.26
C PHE A 185 0.86 21.74 11.02
N ASN A 186 1.70 22.78 10.95
CA ASN A 186 2.71 22.93 9.91
C ASN A 186 3.98 23.54 10.52
N ASN A 187 4.80 22.70 11.14
CA ASN A 187 6.08 23.10 11.72
C ASN A 187 7.12 21.97 11.57
N ASP A 188 8.38 22.25 11.88
CA ASP A 188 9.51 21.32 11.65
C ASP A 188 9.43 20.02 12.48
N MET A 189 8.65 20.03 13.57
CA MET A 189 8.49 18.85 14.43
C MET A 189 7.29 18.01 14.10
N PHE A 190 6.25 18.62 13.50
CA PHE A 190 5.01 17.95 13.17
C PHE A 190 4.31 18.70 12.04
N LYS A 191 4.23 18.08 10.89
CA LYS A 191 3.53 18.63 9.73
C LYS A 191 2.38 17.71 9.32
N THR A 192 1.19 18.25 9.24
CA THR A 192 0.04 17.54 8.65
C THR A 192 0.06 17.75 7.15
N ASP A 193 0.28 16.69 6.41
CA ASP A 193 0.32 16.74 4.93
C ASP A 193 -1.08 16.64 4.33
N TYR A 194 -1.97 15.87 4.95
CA TYR A 194 -3.41 15.92 4.72
C TYR A 194 -4.21 15.52 5.97
N PHE A 195 -5.39 16.11 6.11
CA PHE A 195 -6.42 15.77 7.07
C PHE A 195 -7.75 15.81 6.35
N VAL A 196 -8.20 14.69 5.84
CA VAL A 196 -9.33 14.58 4.95
C VAL A 196 -10.53 13.98 5.67
N VAL A 197 -11.67 14.65 5.61
CA VAL A 197 -12.98 14.08 5.95
C VAL A 197 -13.74 13.82 4.66
N ALA A 198 -14.15 12.58 4.44
CA ALA A 198 -14.66 12.12 3.16
C ALA A 198 -16.00 11.39 3.32
N PRO A 199 -17.16 12.09 3.28
CA PRO A 199 -18.46 11.46 3.07
C PRO A 199 -18.42 10.52 1.86
N LYS A 200 -19.04 9.34 2.01
CA LYS A 200 -19.01 8.29 1.00
C LYS A 200 -20.34 7.61 0.78
N VAL A 201 -20.48 7.10 -0.43
CA VAL A 201 -21.49 6.11 -0.81
C VAL A 201 -20.82 5.03 -1.62
N GLY A 202 -21.22 3.78 -1.42
CA GLY A 202 -20.60 2.65 -2.09
C GLY A 202 -21.61 1.53 -2.37
N TYR A 203 -21.21 0.65 -3.25
CA TYR A 203 -21.92 -0.54 -3.60
C TYR A 203 -20.95 -1.71 -3.79
N THR A 204 -21.18 -2.76 -3.03
CA THR A 204 -20.41 -4.02 -3.11
C THR A 204 -21.32 -5.10 -3.64
N TRP A 205 -20.84 -5.96 -4.51
CA TRP A 205 -21.59 -7.09 -5.05
C TRP A 205 -20.68 -8.31 -5.20
N SER A 206 -21.31 -9.48 -5.23
CA SER A 206 -20.66 -10.75 -5.52
C SER A 206 -21.01 -11.23 -6.94
N ASP A 207 -20.05 -11.85 -7.61
CA ASP A 207 -20.29 -12.50 -8.90
C ASP A 207 -21.02 -13.85 -8.72
N ASP A 208 -20.96 -14.46 -7.54
CA ASP A 208 -21.50 -15.79 -7.28
C ASP A 208 -23.00 -15.77 -6.97
N ASN A 209 -23.50 -14.68 -6.37
CA ASN A 209 -24.90 -14.58 -5.96
C ASN A 209 -25.44 -13.17 -6.10
N SER A 210 -26.44 -12.99 -6.94
CA SER A 210 -27.07 -11.70 -7.21
C SER A 210 -27.75 -11.05 -6.00
N SER A 211 -28.06 -11.82 -4.96
CA SER A 211 -28.63 -11.30 -3.70
C SER A 211 -27.54 -10.91 -2.70
N ASP A 212 -26.29 -11.26 -2.97
CA ASP A 212 -25.16 -10.96 -2.12
C ASP A 212 -24.52 -9.62 -2.52
N TYR A 213 -25.15 -8.56 -2.09
CA TYR A 213 -24.69 -7.21 -2.28
C TYR A 213 -24.86 -6.37 -1.01
N SER A 214 -24.17 -5.24 -0.95
CA SER A 214 -24.32 -4.24 0.11
C SER A 214 -24.27 -2.84 -0.45
N ASN A 215 -25.27 -2.02 -0.10
CA ASN A 215 -25.20 -0.57 -0.24
C ASN A 215 -24.50 0.01 0.99
N GLN A 216 -23.63 0.98 0.77
CA GLN A 216 -22.80 1.56 1.81
C GLN A 216 -22.99 3.07 1.86
N VAL A 217 -23.08 3.61 3.07
CA VAL A 217 -23.06 5.05 3.32
C VAL A 217 -22.23 5.32 4.56
N GLY A 218 -21.48 6.40 4.57
CA GLY A 218 -20.65 6.74 5.70
C GLY A 218 -19.74 7.91 5.44
N PHE A 219 -18.67 7.96 6.19
CA PHE A 219 -17.56 8.88 5.96
C PHE A 219 -16.26 8.28 6.45
N ASP A 220 -15.17 8.71 5.84
CA ASP A 220 -13.83 8.33 6.23
C ASP A 220 -13.05 9.55 6.73
N VAL A 221 -12.11 9.30 7.61
CA VAL A 221 -11.10 10.27 8.02
C VAL A 221 -9.74 9.72 7.64
N TYR A 222 -8.99 10.47 6.85
CA TYR A 222 -7.63 10.13 6.45
C TYR A 222 -6.67 11.17 6.98
N THR A 223 -5.56 10.73 7.54
CA THR A 223 -4.51 11.66 7.97
C THR A 223 -3.14 11.17 7.53
N TRP A 224 -2.25 12.12 7.26
CA TRP A 224 -0.84 11.84 7.08
C TRP A 224 -0.02 12.95 7.73
N HIS A 225 0.96 12.53 8.50
CA HIS A 225 1.82 13.46 9.20
C HIS A 225 3.28 13.14 8.94
N THR A 226 4.04 14.17 8.60
CA THR A 226 5.50 14.12 8.49
C THR A 226 6.13 14.54 9.82
N LEU A 227 7.08 13.75 10.28
CA LEU A 227 7.82 13.90 11.52
C LEU A 227 9.32 14.04 11.23
N PRO A 228 10.15 14.53 12.20
CA PRO A 228 11.59 14.58 12.04
C PRO A 228 12.22 13.20 11.76
N TRP A 229 13.44 13.22 11.26
CA TRP A 229 14.30 12.05 11.03
C TRP A 229 13.73 11.03 10.04
N GLY A 230 12.95 11.48 9.07
CA GLY A 230 12.38 10.64 8.02
C GLY A 230 11.19 9.77 8.47
N PHE A 231 10.61 10.06 9.64
CA PHE A 231 9.38 9.39 10.07
C PHE A 231 8.15 10.05 9.46
N SER A 232 7.15 9.23 9.21
CA SER A 232 5.78 9.67 8.94
C SER A 232 4.77 8.72 9.59
N THR A 233 3.57 9.22 9.83
CA THR A 233 2.47 8.44 10.39
C THR A 233 1.21 8.63 9.57
N GLU A 234 0.44 7.57 9.48
CA GLU A 234 -0.88 7.53 8.87
C GLU A 234 -1.88 7.00 9.90
N PHE A 235 -2.99 7.68 10.06
CA PHE A 235 -4.09 7.24 10.90
C PHE A 235 -5.39 7.43 10.15
N ASN A 236 -6.12 6.34 9.92
CA ASN A 236 -7.36 6.35 9.16
C ASN A 236 -8.49 5.75 9.98
N LEU A 237 -9.68 6.32 9.82
CA LEU A 237 -10.93 5.82 10.37
C LEU A 237 -11.96 5.72 9.25
N TYR A 238 -12.66 4.60 9.21
CA TYR A 238 -13.69 4.33 8.20
C TYR A 238 -15.00 4.01 8.89
N PHE A 239 -15.95 4.92 8.79
CA PHE A 239 -17.28 4.76 9.36
C PHE A 239 -18.24 4.32 8.25
N THR A 240 -18.80 3.11 8.36
CA THR A 240 -19.60 2.55 7.29
C THR A 240 -20.89 1.93 7.84
N GLN A 241 -22.03 2.41 7.36
CA GLN A 241 -23.31 1.73 7.49
C GLN A 241 -23.51 0.88 6.25
N ASN A 242 -23.61 -0.42 6.44
CA ASN A 242 -23.93 -1.39 5.39
C ASN A 242 -25.41 -1.71 5.40
N PHE A 243 -26.00 -1.86 4.22
CA PHE A 243 -27.34 -2.34 3.96
C PHE A 243 -27.25 -3.52 3.00
N TYR A 244 -27.48 -4.71 3.50
CA TYR A 244 -27.28 -5.95 2.75
C TYR A 244 -28.50 -6.27 1.89
N GLY A 245 -28.26 -6.93 0.76
CA GLY A 245 -29.32 -7.41 -0.15
C GLY A 245 -30.06 -8.63 0.37
N GLN A 246 -29.50 -9.29 1.37
CA GLN A 246 -30.12 -10.41 2.11
C GLN A 246 -29.67 -10.34 3.56
N ASP A 247 -30.47 -10.92 4.45
CA ASP A 247 -30.16 -11.00 5.85
C ASP A 247 -28.83 -11.75 6.06
N GLN A 248 -27.98 -11.18 6.89
CA GLN A 248 -26.72 -11.77 7.32
C GLN A 248 -26.86 -12.37 8.71
N ALA A 249 -26.20 -13.50 8.94
CA ALA A 249 -26.17 -14.12 10.25
C ALA A 249 -25.12 -13.43 11.14
N PHE A 250 -25.57 -12.99 12.30
CA PHE A 250 -24.75 -12.41 13.37
C PHE A 250 -24.95 -13.16 14.69
N ASN A 251 -24.16 -12.86 15.71
CA ASN A 251 -24.33 -13.35 17.08
C ASN A 251 -24.54 -14.88 17.16
N ASN A 252 -23.61 -15.66 16.61
CA ASN A 252 -23.69 -17.13 16.52
C ASN A 252 -24.85 -17.64 15.63
N GLY A 253 -25.26 -16.86 14.65
CA GLY A 253 -26.36 -17.21 13.76
C GLY A 253 -27.74 -17.11 14.39
N ASN A 254 -27.84 -16.52 15.60
CA ASN A 254 -29.10 -16.33 16.27
C ASN A 254 -29.89 -15.10 15.81
N ASP A 255 -29.15 -14.12 15.32
CA ASP A 255 -29.73 -12.87 14.83
C ASP A 255 -29.47 -12.75 13.32
N MET A 256 -30.53 -12.45 12.59
CA MET A 256 -30.49 -12.21 11.15
C MET A 256 -30.77 -10.72 10.93
N GLU A 257 -29.80 -10.01 10.36
CA GLU A 257 -29.89 -8.57 10.16
C GLU A 257 -29.59 -8.19 8.71
N ASP A 258 -30.32 -7.22 8.21
CA ASP A 258 -30.15 -6.65 6.86
C ASP A 258 -29.19 -5.46 6.81
N LYS A 259 -28.63 -5.08 7.95
CA LYS A 259 -27.74 -3.92 8.07
C LYS A 259 -26.73 -4.09 9.18
N ASN A 260 -25.60 -3.38 9.07
CA ASN A 260 -24.58 -3.35 10.12
C ASN A 260 -23.76 -2.05 10.02
N PHE A 261 -23.48 -1.43 11.15
CA PHE A 261 -22.57 -0.31 11.23
C PHE A 261 -21.20 -0.77 11.71
N THR A 262 -20.15 -0.36 10.98
CA THR A 262 -18.75 -0.68 11.30
C THR A 262 -17.90 0.57 11.42
N ILE A 263 -16.86 0.47 12.24
CA ILE A 263 -15.76 1.44 12.33
C ILE A 263 -14.47 0.66 12.18
N ASP A 264 -13.77 0.91 11.08
CA ASP A 264 -12.44 0.36 10.86
C ASP A 264 -11.39 1.42 11.19
N MET A 265 -10.31 1.00 11.83
CA MET A 265 -9.21 1.86 12.24
C MET A 265 -7.89 1.28 11.77
N GLU A 266 -7.09 2.11 11.12
CA GLU A 266 -5.72 1.79 10.69
C GLU A 266 -4.74 2.80 11.28
N PHE A 267 -3.59 2.33 11.70
CA PHE A 267 -2.49 3.20 12.14
C PHE A 267 -1.16 2.65 11.65
N TYR A 268 -0.42 3.46 10.91
CA TYR A 268 0.89 3.09 10.39
C TYR A 268 1.96 4.10 10.75
N ILE A 269 3.18 3.60 10.91
CA ILE A 269 4.41 4.38 11.09
C ILE A 269 5.39 3.94 10.00
N TYR A 270 5.95 4.92 9.31
CA TYR A 270 6.94 4.72 8.27
C TYR A 270 8.24 5.44 8.63
N ASN A 271 9.35 4.92 8.17
CA ASN A 271 10.63 5.61 8.14
C ASN A 271 11.35 5.28 6.84
N THR A 272 11.98 6.28 6.25
CA THR A 272 12.92 6.09 5.15
C THR A 272 14.14 6.94 5.42
N THR A 273 15.28 6.29 5.58
CA THR A 273 16.56 6.93 5.87
C THR A 273 17.58 6.51 4.82
N ASN A 274 18.14 7.48 4.10
CA ASN A 274 19.24 7.21 3.19
C ASN A 274 20.51 6.91 4.01
N LEU A 275 21.09 5.73 3.78
CA LEU A 275 22.32 5.29 4.45
C LEU A 275 23.57 5.60 3.62
N TYR A 276 23.46 5.56 2.30
CA TYR A 276 24.57 5.75 1.40
C TYR A 276 24.10 6.18 0.02
N THR A 277 24.84 7.10 -0.60
CA THR A 277 24.63 7.51 -1.99
C THR A 277 25.97 7.68 -2.69
N ASN A 278 26.11 7.12 -3.89
CA ASN A 278 27.27 7.31 -4.74
C ASN A 278 26.86 7.26 -6.23
N GLY A 279 26.91 8.41 -6.89
CA GLY A 279 26.45 8.55 -8.28
C GLY A 279 24.97 8.14 -8.41
N ASN A 280 24.68 7.20 -9.28
CA ASN A 280 23.35 6.71 -9.56
C ASN A 280 22.84 5.66 -8.53
N PHE A 281 23.68 5.26 -7.59
CA PHE A 281 23.34 4.24 -6.59
C PHE A 281 22.98 4.87 -5.25
N SER A 282 21.91 4.38 -4.61
CA SER A 282 21.59 4.64 -3.20
C SER A 282 21.25 3.35 -2.45
N LEU A 283 21.52 3.38 -1.14
CA LEU A 283 21.09 2.36 -0.19
C LEU A 283 20.29 3.05 0.91
N ASP A 284 19.07 2.60 1.09
CA ASP A 284 18.15 3.15 2.04
C ASP A 284 17.77 2.09 3.10
N PHE A 285 17.62 2.53 4.34
CA PHE A 285 16.89 1.80 5.36
C PHE A 285 15.44 2.23 5.30
N GLY A 286 14.54 1.27 5.25
CA GLY A 286 13.10 1.49 5.35
C GLY A 286 12.50 0.74 6.54
N PHE A 287 11.49 1.31 7.10
CA PHE A 287 10.68 0.71 8.13
C PHE A 287 9.21 1.02 7.86
N GLU A 288 8.39 0.01 7.95
CA GLU A 288 6.94 0.10 7.98
C GLU A 288 6.45 -0.70 9.16
N GLY A 289 5.55 -0.16 9.94
CA GLY A 289 4.96 -0.87 11.05
C GLY A 289 3.62 -0.27 11.40
N GLY A 290 2.79 -1.02 12.09
CA GLY A 290 1.49 -0.49 12.44
C GLY A 290 0.49 -1.55 12.81
N TYR A 291 -0.73 -1.20 12.57
CA TYR A 291 -1.93 -1.82 13.04
C TYR A 291 -2.89 -1.97 11.87
N ASP A 292 -2.92 -3.14 11.27
CA ASP A 292 -3.87 -3.49 10.21
C ASP A 292 -5.28 -3.58 10.78
N PRO A 293 -6.32 -3.30 9.99
CA PRO A 293 -7.51 -2.66 10.51
C PRO A 293 -8.12 -3.39 11.70
N TYR A 294 -8.29 -2.63 12.76
CA TYR A 294 -9.17 -3.01 13.84
C TYR A 294 -10.58 -2.62 13.45
N THR A 295 -11.50 -3.57 13.44
CA THR A 295 -12.90 -3.34 13.12
C THR A 295 -13.75 -3.45 14.37
N TRP A 296 -14.43 -2.39 14.74
CA TRP A 296 -15.58 -2.45 15.63
C TRP A 296 -16.85 -2.65 14.78
N SER A 297 -17.73 -3.54 15.22
CA SER A 297 -18.98 -3.85 14.50
C SER A 297 -20.14 -3.76 15.47
N GLN A 298 -21.21 -3.09 15.05
CA GLN A 298 -22.44 -3.03 15.83
C GLN A 298 -23.03 -4.43 15.98
N GLU A 299 -23.16 -5.14 14.86
CA GLU A 299 -23.56 -6.52 14.83
C GLU A 299 -22.31 -7.39 14.65
N LYS A 300 -22.09 -8.34 15.54
CA LYS A 300 -20.89 -9.17 15.51
C LYS A 300 -21.11 -10.35 14.57
N LYS A 301 -20.39 -10.33 13.46
CA LYS A 301 -20.39 -11.42 12.48
C LYS A 301 -19.52 -12.56 13.03
N PHE A 302 -20.09 -13.73 13.15
CA PHE A 302 -19.35 -14.95 13.45
C PHE A 302 -18.73 -15.47 12.14
N GLY A 303 -17.51 -15.93 12.24
CA GLY A 303 -16.77 -16.47 11.11
C GLY A 303 -17.49 -17.67 10.49
N SER A 304 -17.01 -18.03 9.33
CA SER A 304 -17.51 -19.05 8.44
C SER A 304 -17.68 -20.43 9.09
N ALA A 305 -18.15 -21.38 8.31
CA ALA A 305 -18.45 -22.76 8.63
C ALA A 305 -17.40 -23.54 9.49
N ASP A 306 -16.22 -23.01 9.65
CA ASP A 306 -15.16 -23.60 10.47
C ASP A 306 -15.26 -23.28 11.96
N GLY A 307 -16.34 -22.63 12.39
CA GLY A 307 -16.63 -22.39 13.81
C GLY A 307 -15.76 -21.31 14.45
N ASP A 308 -15.05 -20.53 13.67
CA ASP A 308 -14.33 -19.35 14.13
C ASP A 308 -15.32 -18.31 14.63
N ASN A 309 -15.64 -18.51 15.87
CA ASN A 309 -16.36 -17.56 16.66
C ASN A 309 -15.48 -16.32 16.76
N LEU A 310 -15.82 -15.24 16.06
CA LEU A 310 -15.16 -13.95 16.25
C LEU A 310 -15.38 -13.40 17.67
N GLY A 311 -15.88 -14.27 18.55
CA GLY A 311 -16.14 -13.97 19.93
C GLY A 311 -17.27 -12.96 20.13
N THR A 312 -17.64 -12.75 21.34
CA THR A 312 -18.51 -11.63 21.71
C THR A 312 -17.81 -10.29 21.55
N ASP A 313 -16.65 -10.27 20.96
CA ASP A 313 -15.71 -9.21 21.17
C ASP A 313 -15.23 -8.64 19.85
N ASP A 314 -14.61 -7.51 20.00
CA ASP A 314 -14.07 -6.66 18.98
C ASP A 314 -13.18 -7.46 18.03
N SER A 315 -13.08 -7.00 16.79
CA SER A 315 -12.34 -7.69 15.77
C SER A 315 -10.87 -7.89 16.13
N LYS A 316 -10.33 -8.90 15.55
CA LYS A 316 -8.91 -9.20 15.58
C LYS A 316 -8.11 -7.97 15.15
N TYR A 317 -7.05 -7.67 15.85
CA TYR A 317 -6.08 -6.68 15.42
C TYR A 317 -4.77 -7.37 15.03
N SER A 318 -4.15 -6.85 14.01
CA SER A 318 -2.88 -7.33 13.49
C SER A 318 -1.84 -6.24 13.62
N LEU A 319 -0.83 -6.49 14.46
CA LEU A 319 0.32 -5.60 14.60
C LEU A 319 1.48 -6.16 13.80
N TYR A 320 2.24 -5.29 13.15
CA TYR A 320 3.43 -5.71 12.44
C TYR A 320 4.54 -4.65 12.44
N ALA A 321 5.75 -5.11 12.17
CA ALA A 321 6.93 -4.30 11.94
C ALA A 321 7.75 -4.92 10.82
N LEU A 322 8.07 -4.13 9.80
CA LEU A 322 8.84 -4.54 8.63
C LEU A 322 10.05 -3.62 8.45
N PRO A 323 11.19 -3.89 9.10
CA PRO A 323 12.47 -3.29 8.73
C PRO A 323 13.00 -3.92 7.43
N TYR A 324 13.59 -3.09 6.55
CA TYR A 324 14.19 -3.55 5.31
C TYR A 324 15.34 -2.64 4.85
N LEU A 325 16.17 -3.17 3.97
CA LEU A 325 17.16 -2.43 3.22
C LEU A 325 16.79 -2.45 1.75
N GLN A 326 16.89 -1.30 1.09
CA GLN A 326 16.62 -1.16 -0.33
C GLN A 326 17.79 -0.50 -1.05
N ALA A 327 18.28 -1.17 -2.07
CA ALA A 327 19.23 -0.64 -3.01
C ALA A 327 18.49 -0.10 -4.24
N ASN A 328 18.84 1.10 -4.66
CA ASN A 328 18.27 1.74 -5.84
C ASN A 328 19.38 2.10 -6.82
N TYR A 329 19.10 2.01 -8.12
CA TYR A 329 19.99 2.44 -9.16
C TYR A 329 19.23 3.22 -10.24
N ALA A 330 19.55 4.48 -10.41
CA ALA A 330 19.00 5.33 -11.47
C ALA A 330 19.65 4.94 -12.82
N VAL A 331 18.90 4.21 -13.64
CA VAL A 331 19.34 3.79 -14.99
C VAL A 331 19.32 4.98 -15.93
N THR A 332 18.30 5.81 -15.82
CA THR A 332 18.16 7.09 -16.50
C THR A 332 17.58 8.11 -15.51
N GLU A 333 17.45 9.36 -15.92
CA GLU A 333 16.77 10.39 -15.12
C GLU A 333 15.34 10.01 -14.74
N ASN A 334 14.69 9.22 -15.58
CA ASN A 334 13.28 8.84 -15.42
C ASN A 334 13.07 7.38 -15.01
N MET A 335 14.13 6.58 -14.93
CA MET A 335 13.99 5.15 -14.63
C MET A 335 14.94 4.71 -13.51
N THR A 336 14.38 4.13 -12.48
CA THR A 336 15.10 3.52 -11.36
C THR A 336 14.76 2.04 -11.26
N VAL A 337 15.77 1.19 -11.17
CA VAL A 337 15.63 -0.20 -10.75
C VAL A 337 15.95 -0.30 -9.27
N TYR A 338 15.27 -1.19 -8.56
CA TYR A 338 15.50 -1.36 -7.14
C TYR A 338 15.39 -2.83 -6.72
N ALA A 339 16.05 -3.15 -5.62
CA ALA A 339 15.92 -4.42 -4.94
C ALA A 339 15.97 -4.21 -3.42
N ALA A 340 15.15 -4.95 -2.70
CA ALA A 340 15.08 -4.84 -1.25
C ALA A 340 14.93 -6.20 -0.59
N ALA A 341 15.37 -6.27 0.67
CA ALA A 341 15.15 -7.41 1.53
C ALA A 341 14.91 -6.95 2.96
N GLY A 342 14.02 -7.67 3.63
CA GLY A 342 13.65 -7.41 5.01
C GLY A 342 12.99 -8.63 5.63
N ALA A 343 12.45 -8.42 6.80
CA ALA A 343 11.64 -9.43 7.46
C ALA A 343 10.49 -8.76 8.19
N GLU A 344 9.30 -9.28 8.02
CA GLU A 344 8.12 -8.83 8.72
C GLU A 344 7.98 -9.60 10.04
N TYR A 345 7.87 -8.87 11.14
CA TYR A 345 7.52 -9.41 12.44
C TYR A 345 6.06 -9.10 12.70
N ARG A 346 5.24 -10.12 12.77
CA ARG A 346 3.78 -9.97 12.87
C ARG A 346 3.21 -10.95 13.89
N ASP A 347 2.10 -10.58 14.52
CA ASP A 347 1.23 -11.53 15.18
C ASP A 347 0.38 -12.24 14.13
N TRP A 348 0.65 -13.52 13.94
CA TRP A 348 0.00 -14.34 12.91
C TRP A 348 -1.36 -14.87 13.34
N THR A 349 -1.61 -14.88 14.62
CA THR A 349 -2.89 -15.31 15.15
C THR A 349 -3.42 -14.35 16.17
N VAL A 350 -4.69 -14.17 16.05
CA VAL A 350 -5.52 -13.54 17.04
C VAL A 350 -6.36 -14.65 17.64
N ASP A 351 -6.09 -14.99 18.88
CA ASP A 351 -6.90 -15.94 19.63
C ASP A 351 -8.35 -15.46 19.70
N ASN A 352 -9.28 -16.41 19.83
CA ASN A 352 -10.70 -16.15 20.07
C ASN A 352 -11.00 -15.25 21.30
N GLY A 353 -10.00 -14.76 21.94
CA GLY A 353 -10.08 -14.02 23.17
C GLY A 353 -9.27 -12.73 23.21
N HIS A 354 -8.87 -12.11 22.12
CA HIS A 354 -8.47 -10.70 22.14
C HIS A 354 -7.01 -10.30 22.19
N SER A 355 -6.07 -11.20 22.30
CA SER A 355 -4.67 -10.81 22.29
C SER A 355 -3.97 -11.27 21.04
N ALA A 356 -3.23 -10.37 20.42
CA ALA A 356 -2.28 -10.72 19.41
C ALA A 356 -1.30 -11.74 19.99
N SER A 357 -1.22 -12.90 19.39
CA SER A 357 -0.37 -13.99 19.82
C SER A 357 0.45 -14.59 18.67
N ASN A 358 1.41 -15.47 18.98
CA ASN A 358 2.22 -16.16 17.99
C ASN A 358 3.02 -15.23 17.06
N TRP A 359 3.71 -14.29 17.67
CA TRP A 359 4.64 -13.41 16.96
C TRP A 359 5.73 -14.21 16.24
N ARG A 360 5.90 -13.94 14.95
CA ARG A 360 6.85 -14.64 14.07
C ARG A 360 7.44 -13.70 13.04
N TRP A 361 8.64 -14.03 12.64
CA TRP A 361 9.29 -13.40 11.49
C TRP A 361 8.93 -14.11 10.20
N GLN A 362 8.66 -13.33 9.16
CA GLN A 362 8.59 -13.80 7.79
C GLN A 362 9.58 -13.03 6.93
N PRO A 363 10.60 -13.68 6.35
CA PRO A 363 11.52 -13.02 5.44
C PRO A 363 10.81 -12.62 4.15
N THR A 364 11.12 -11.44 3.65
CA THR A 364 10.57 -10.94 2.39
C THR A 364 11.64 -10.26 1.57
N ALA A 365 11.54 -10.38 0.26
CA ALA A 365 12.40 -9.67 -0.67
C ALA A 365 11.62 -9.23 -1.89
N TRP A 366 11.99 -8.10 -2.46
CA TRP A 366 11.36 -7.62 -3.68
C TRP A 366 12.35 -6.93 -4.60
N ALA A 367 12.03 -6.93 -5.87
CA ALA A 367 12.75 -6.18 -6.87
C ALA A 367 11.77 -5.61 -7.89
N GLY A 368 12.14 -4.52 -8.52
CA GLY A 368 11.29 -3.88 -9.49
C GLY A 368 11.96 -2.74 -10.21
N PHE A 369 11.16 -2.05 -11.00
CA PHE A 369 11.56 -0.79 -11.59
C PHE A 369 10.41 0.20 -11.55
N LYS A 370 10.78 1.46 -11.41
CA LYS A 370 9.87 2.61 -11.47
C LYS A 370 10.33 3.54 -12.59
N THR A 371 9.40 3.96 -13.42
CA THR A 371 9.65 4.98 -14.44
C THR A 371 8.67 6.14 -14.27
N THR A 372 9.17 7.35 -14.45
CA THR A 372 8.39 8.60 -14.48
C THR A 372 8.30 9.14 -15.90
N PHE A 373 7.28 9.90 -16.23
CA PHE A 373 7.09 10.50 -17.55
C PHE A 373 6.38 11.85 -17.45
#